data_7479d39b76476a0a0b82c7fda3d351f1
#
_entry.id   7479d39b76476a0a0b82c7fda3d351f1
#
_cell.length_a   1.000
_cell.length_b   1.000
_cell.length_c   1.000
_cell.angle_alpha   90.00
_cell.angle_beta   90.00
_cell.angle_gamma   90.00
#
_symmetry.space_group_name_H-M   'P 1'
#
loop_
_entity.id
_entity.type
_entity.pdbx_description
1 polymer ?
#
loop_
_entity_poly.entity_id
_entity_poly.type
_entity_poly.pdbx_seq_one_letter_code
_entity_poly.pdbx_strand_id
1 'polypeptide(L)'
;MNLIIGTSGKIGTYYQKFSKLKNNIYTSRKIKLKNNFKFDFTKNKFLPFFKKFNFKSVVLFSSISDPMQCKNNTILSKKVNITYTKKLLNFLMKNNIYFIFFSSEYIYPGKKNKIYIEKLNYVSKMIYAN
;
A
#
# COMPACT_ATOMS: atom_id res chain seq x y z
N MET A 1 5.37 -13.21 11.95
CA MET A 1 6.12 -11.99 11.54
C MET A 1 5.17 -11.04 10.84
N ASN A 2 5.47 -9.73 10.85
CA ASN A 2 4.68 -8.72 10.15
C ASN A 2 5.48 -8.20 8.95
N LEU A 3 4.84 -8.01 7.82
CA LEU A 3 5.46 -7.44 6.61
C LEU A 3 5.03 -5.99 6.46
N ILE A 4 5.98 -5.09 6.35
CA ILE A 4 5.74 -3.65 6.16
C ILE A 4 6.23 -3.27 4.77
N ILE A 5 5.30 -2.93 3.89
CA ILE A 5 5.58 -2.62 2.48
C ILE A 5 5.57 -1.11 2.26
N GLY A 6 6.63 -0.58 1.62
CA GLY A 6 6.70 0.84 1.26
C GLY A 6 7.39 1.71 2.32
N THR A 7 8.35 1.17 3.04
CA THR A 7 9.07 1.89 4.11
C THR A 7 10.04 2.96 3.63
N SER A 8 10.23 3.13 2.34
CA SER A 8 10.98 4.27 1.77
C SER A 8 10.14 5.55 1.57
N GLY A 9 8.82 5.45 1.72
CA GLY A 9 7.91 6.61 1.71
C GLY A 9 7.90 7.34 3.07
N LYS A 10 7.35 8.57 3.10
CA LYS A 10 7.29 9.39 4.32
C LYS A 10 6.70 8.62 5.51
N ILE A 11 5.47 8.13 5.38
CA ILE A 11 4.76 7.41 6.46
C ILE A 11 5.52 6.14 6.84
N GLY A 12 5.95 5.34 5.87
CA GLY A 12 6.68 4.09 6.12
C GLY A 12 8.01 4.29 6.84
N THR A 13 8.73 5.38 6.54
CA THR A 13 9.98 5.75 7.23
C THR A 13 9.71 6.12 8.69
N TYR A 14 8.67 6.93 8.95
CA TYR A 14 8.27 7.25 10.33
C TYR A 14 7.82 6.00 11.08
N TYR A 15 7.00 5.17 10.46
CA TYR A 15 6.58 3.92 11.07
C TYR A 15 7.77 3.05 11.46
N GLN A 16 8.75 2.87 10.57
CA GLN A 16 9.95 2.08 10.86
C GLN A 16 10.77 2.66 12.02
N LYS A 17 10.85 4.00 12.13
CA LYS A 17 11.61 4.69 13.18
C LYS A 17 10.95 4.58 14.55
N PHE A 18 9.62 4.67 14.62
CA PHE A 18 8.89 4.82 15.88
C PHE A 18 8.07 3.60 16.29
N SER A 19 7.93 2.61 15.41
CA SER A 19 7.19 1.38 15.74
C SER A 19 7.89 0.59 16.85
N LYS A 20 7.16 0.31 17.92
CA LYS A 20 7.60 -0.56 19.01
C LYS A 20 7.30 -2.05 18.74
N LEU A 21 6.63 -2.36 17.64
CA LEU A 21 6.30 -3.74 17.29
C LEU A 21 7.55 -4.50 16.91
N LYS A 22 7.74 -5.66 17.54
CA LYS A 22 8.83 -6.60 17.24
C LYS A 22 8.45 -7.50 16.05
N ASN A 23 9.46 -8.17 15.49
CA ASN A 23 9.29 -9.15 14.39
C ASN A 23 8.69 -8.55 13.10
N ASN A 24 9.10 -7.32 12.76
CA ASN A 24 8.75 -6.67 11.50
C ASN A 24 9.82 -6.91 10.44
N ILE A 25 9.37 -7.25 9.22
CA ILE A 25 10.20 -7.21 8.01
C ILE A 25 9.82 -5.97 7.21
N TYR A 26 10.76 -5.08 7.04
CA TYR A 26 10.58 -3.82 6.34
C TYR A 26 11.02 -3.96 4.89
N THR A 27 10.24 -3.42 3.95
CA THR A 27 10.54 -3.56 2.53
C THR A 27 10.35 -2.28 1.74
N SER A 28 11.20 -2.12 0.71
CA SER A 28 11.11 -1.04 -0.25
C SER A 28 11.57 -1.51 -1.64
N ARG A 29 11.18 -0.78 -2.68
CA ARG A 29 11.64 -1.04 -4.06
C ARG A 29 13.15 -0.81 -4.20
N LYS A 30 13.67 0.22 -3.53
CA LYS A 30 15.11 0.54 -3.49
C LYS A 30 15.58 0.38 -2.05
N ILE A 31 16.65 -0.38 -1.83
CA ILE A 31 17.25 -0.51 -0.50
C ILE A 31 17.95 0.82 -0.19
N LYS A 32 17.30 1.66 0.61
CA LYS A 32 17.86 2.94 1.08
C LYS A 32 18.18 2.92 2.57
N LEU A 33 17.55 2.03 3.31
CA LEU A 33 17.67 1.93 4.76
C LEU A 33 18.29 0.60 5.13
N LYS A 34 19.18 0.61 6.11
CA LYS A 34 19.75 -0.59 6.73
C LYS A 34 18.59 -1.47 7.24
N ASN A 35 18.67 -2.77 7.03
CA ASN A 35 17.65 -3.75 7.43
C ASN A 35 16.35 -3.76 6.61
N ASN A 36 16.34 -3.13 5.43
CA ASN A 36 15.22 -3.26 4.51
C ASN A 36 15.48 -4.33 3.44
N PHE A 37 14.47 -5.16 3.21
CA PHE A 37 14.50 -6.10 2.08
C PHE A 37 14.02 -5.42 0.79
N LYS A 38 14.65 -5.77 -0.32
CA LYS A 38 14.17 -5.34 -1.63
C LYS A 38 12.90 -6.11 -1.99
N PHE A 39 11.79 -5.40 -2.15
CA PHE A 39 10.54 -6.00 -2.54
C PHE A 39 9.72 -5.04 -3.42
N ASP A 40 9.31 -5.53 -4.57
CA ASP A 40 8.50 -4.79 -5.53
C ASP A 40 7.29 -5.64 -5.92
N PHE A 41 6.14 -5.36 -5.31
CA PHE A 41 4.90 -6.10 -5.56
C PHE A 41 4.33 -5.84 -6.97
N THR A 42 4.81 -4.82 -7.67
CA THR A 42 4.38 -4.54 -9.05
C THR A 42 4.98 -5.51 -10.07
N LYS A 43 6.00 -6.26 -9.69
CA LYS A 43 6.68 -7.23 -10.56
C LYS A 43 6.05 -8.63 -10.53
N ASN A 44 4.91 -8.81 -9.90
CA ASN A 44 4.21 -10.10 -9.74
C ASN A 44 5.05 -11.22 -9.08
N LYS A 45 6.21 -10.90 -8.52
CA LYS A 45 7.13 -11.86 -7.87
C LYS A 45 7.04 -11.81 -6.35
N PHE A 46 5.86 -11.49 -5.80
CA PHE A 46 5.70 -11.48 -4.35
C PHE A 46 5.54 -12.89 -3.76
N LEU A 47 5.01 -13.85 -4.52
CA LEU A 47 4.80 -15.22 -4.05
C LEU A 47 6.06 -15.90 -3.48
N PRO A 48 7.26 -15.84 -4.11
CA PRO A 48 8.48 -16.41 -3.52
C PRO A 48 8.85 -15.75 -2.20
N PHE A 49 8.63 -14.44 -2.07
CA PHE A 49 8.91 -13.70 -0.84
C PHE A 49 7.98 -14.15 0.30
N PHE A 50 6.70 -14.33 0.02
CA PHE A 50 5.74 -14.82 1.00
C PHE A 50 5.98 -16.30 1.38
N LYS A 51 6.48 -17.13 0.46
CA LYS A 51 6.87 -18.51 0.78
C LYS A 51 8.10 -18.59 1.69
N LYS A 52 9.01 -17.63 1.59
CA LYS A 52 10.23 -17.58 2.43
C LYS A 52 9.93 -17.24 3.88
N PHE A 53 8.89 -16.47 4.14
CA PHE A 53 8.56 -15.95 5.46
C PHE A 53 7.10 -16.25 5.79
N ASN A 54 6.85 -16.74 7.01
CA ASN A 54 5.49 -16.97 7.49
C ASN A 54 4.92 -15.66 8.06
N PHE A 55 4.30 -14.84 7.20
CA PHE A 55 3.69 -13.58 7.60
C PHE A 55 2.30 -13.80 8.18
N LYS A 56 2.05 -13.22 9.36
CA LYS A 56 0.73 -13.15 9.98
C LYS A 56 -0.04 -11.90 9.58
N SER A 57 0.68 -10.81 9.30
CA SER A 57 0.07 -9.56 8.89
C SER A 57 0.92 -8.78 7.90
N VAL A 58 0.26 -7.91 7.13
CA VAL A 58 0.87 -7.02 6.16
C VAL A 58 0.35 -5.59 6.37
N VAL A 59 1.26 -4.62 6.43
CA VAL A 59 0.92 -3.19 6.39
C VAL A 59 1.40 -2.62 5.08
N LEU A 60 0.50 -2.07 4.27
CA LEU A 60 0.79 -1.54 2.95
C LEU A 60 0.77 -0.02 2.94
N PHE A 61 1.96 0.61 2.95
CA PHE A 61 2.16 2.05 2.77
C PHE A 61 2.47 2.45 1.32
N SER A 62 2.66 1.48 0.44
CA SER A 62 3.15 1.73 -0.92
C SER A 62 2.01 2.13 -1.85
N SER A 63 2.04 3.39 -2.30
CA SER A 63 1.17 3.93 -3.35
C SER A 63 1.90 5.06 -4.09
N ILE A 64 1.38 5.48 -5.23
CA ILE A 64 1.73 6.75 -5.87
C ILE A 64 0.67 7.74 -5.39
N SER A 65 1.01 8.57 -4.38
CA SER A 65 0.07 9.43 -3.66
C SER A 65 0.08 10.89 -4.13
N ASP A 66 1.05 11.28 -4.94
CA ASP A 66 1.14 12.62 -5.50
C ASP A 66 0.17 12.75 -6.70
N PRO A 67 -0.84 13.65 -6.64
CA PRO A 67 -1.81 13.84 -7.72
C PRO A 67 -1.17 14.22 -9.06
N MET A 68 -0.10 15.03 -9.04
CA MET A 68 0.61 15.42 -10.26
C MET A 68 1.36 14.25 -10.89
N GLN A 69 2.00 13.40 -10.08
CA GLN A 69 2.61 12.16 -10.57
C GLN A 69 1.55 11.21 -11.14
N CYS A 70 0.39 11.11 -10.50
CA CYS A 70 -0.72 10.30 -11.01
C CYS A 70 -1.22 10.80 -12.37
N LYS A 71 -1.36 12.12 -12.53
CA LYS A 71 -1.77 12.75 -13.78
C LYS A 71 -0.73 12.56 -14.88
N ASN A 72 0.55 12.81 -14.58
CA ASN A 72 1.64 12.74 -15.55
C ASN A 72 1.98 11.30 -15.96
N ASN A 73 1.69 10.31 -15.11
CA ASN A 73 1.95 8.91 -15.44
C ASN A 73 0.77 8.00 -15.02
N THR A 74 -0.36 8.23 -15.71
CA THR A 74 -1.62 7.54 -15.46
C THR A 74 -1.51 6.02 -15.55
N ILE A 75 -0.75 5.50 -16.53
CA ILE A 75 -0.58 4.04 -16.72
C ILE A 75 0.12 3.42 -15.52
N LEU A 76 1.22 4.02 -15.06
CA LEU A 76 1.95 3.52 -13.91
C LEU A 76 1.13 3.64 -12.62
N SER A 77 0.42 4.75 -12.45
CA SER A 77 -0.42 5.00 -11.28
C SER A 77 -1.55 3.97 -11.18
N LYS A 78 -2.26 3.70 -12.27
CA LYS A 78 -3.27 2.63 -12.33
C LYS A 78 -2.67 1.26 -12.05
N LYS A 79 -1.50 0.95 -12.61
CA LYS A 79 -0.82 -0.32 -12.32
C LYS A 79 -0.52 -0.46 -10.83
N VAL A 80 0.13 0.54 -10.21
CA VAL A 80 0.54 0.49 -8.81
C VAL A 80 -0.67 0.53 -7.88
N ASN A 81 -1.51 1.57 -8.01
CA ASN A 81 -2.54 1.85 -7.01
C ASN A 81 -3.76 0.93 -7.13
N ILE A 82 -4.04 0.40 -8.32
CA ILE A 82 -5.22 -0.44 -8.56
C ILE A 82 -4.81 -1.87 -8.85
N THR A 83 -4.16 -2.12 -10.00
CA THR A 83 -3.99 -3.48 -10.52
C THR A 83 -3.16 -4.36 -9.57
N TYR A 84 -1.98 -3.90 -9.19
CA TYR A 84 -1.08 -4.70 -8.34
C TYR A 84 -1.49 -4.68 -6.87
N THR A 85 -2.04 -3.57 -6.38
CA THR A 85 -2.62 -3.52 -5.04
C THR A 85 -3.76 -4.53 -4.92
N LYS A 86 -4.71 -4.56 -5.85
CA LYS A 86 -5.81 -5.55 -5.88
C LYS A 86 -5.28 -6.98 -5.92
N LYS A 87 -4.26 -7.26 -6.77
CA LYS A 87 -3.62 -8.59 -6.81
C LYS A 87 -3.02 -9.00 -5.48
N LEU A 88 -2.30 -8.08 -4.82
CA LEU A 88 -1.70 -8.34 -3.51
C LEU A 88 -2.78 -8.59 -2.45
N LEU A 89 -3.78 -7.72 -2.35
CA LEU A 89 -4.86 -7.88 -1.36
C LEU A 89 -5.64 -9.18 -1.57
N ASN A 90 -5.97 -9.53 -2.81
CA ASN A 90 -6.61 -10.81 -3.11
C ASN A 90 -5.74 -12.02 -2.73
N PHE A 91 -4.43 -11.93 -2.93
CA PHE A 91 -3.50 -12.97 -2.47
C PHE A 91 -3.50 -13.10 -0.95
N LEU A 92 -3.47 -11.98 -0.21
CA LEU A 92 -3.49 -11.96 1.24
C LEU A 92 -4.78 -12.57 1.79
N MET A 93 -5.94 -12.18 1.24
CA MET A 93 -7.25 -12.75 1.62
C MET A 93 -7.30 -14.26 1.39
N LYS A 94 -6.88 -14.74 0.22
CA LYS A 94 -6.86 -16.17 -0.10
C LYS A 94 -5.96 -17.01 0.81
N ASN A 95 -4.96 -16.40 1.43
CA ASN A 95 -4.02 -17.06 2.33
C ASN A 95 -4.29 -16.75 3.82
N ASN A 96 -5.44 -16.14 4.14
CA ASN A 96 -5.83 -15.76 5.50
C ASN A 96 -4.77 -14.90 6.21
N ILE A 97 -4.09 -14.03 5.47
CA ILE A 97 -3.11 -13.09 6.01
C ILE A 97 -3.81 -11.77 6.31
N TYR A 98 -3.80 -11.35 7.58
CA TYR A 98 -4.37 -10.07 7.98
C TYR A 98 -3.62 -8.91 7.31
N PHE A 99 -4.34 -7.86 6.89
CA PHE A 99 -3.68 -6.70 6.29
C PHE A 99 -4.33 -5.38 6.70
N ILE A 100 -3.49 -4.35 6.71
CA ILE A 100 -3.88 -2.96 6.86
C ILE A 100 -3.52 -2.24 5.55
N PHE A 101 -4.54 -1.70 4.91
CA PHE A 101 -4.42 -0.88 3.70
C PHE A 101 -4.99 0.50 3.98
N PHE A 102 -4.22 1.54 3.67
CA PHE A 102 -4.61 2.92 3.92
C PHE A 102 -5.38 3.48 2.72
N SER A 103 -6.58 3.92 2.98
CA SER A 103 -7.40 4.68 2.03
C SER A 103 -7.02 6.15 2.03
N SER A 104 -7.70 6.96 1.24
CA SER A 104 -7.49 8.40 1.13
C SER A 104 -8.82 9.12 1.15
N GLU A 105 -8.83 10.35 1.64
CA GLU A 105 -9.97 11.27 1.57
C GLU A 105 -10.42 11.57 0.14
N TYR A 106 -9.52 11.41 -0.83
CA TYR A 106 -9.83 11.60 -2.27
C TYR A 106 -10.84 10.61 -2.84
N ILE A 107 -11.22 9.58 -2.11
CA ILE A 107 -12.35 8.71 -2.49
C ILE A 107 -13.68 9.47 -2.44
N TYR A 108 -13.76 10.53 -1.63
CA TYR A 108 -14.96 11.33 -1.51
C TYR A 108 -15.03 12.43 -2.58
N PRO A 109 -16.21 12.73 -3.11
CA PRO A 109 -16.37 13.70 -4.21
C PRO A 109 -16.16 15.17 -3.81
N GLY A 110 -15.84 15.47 -2.55
CA GLY A 110 -15.47 16.82 -2.10
C GLY A 110 -16.59 17.87 -2.18
N LYS A 111 -17.85 17.49 -2.07
CA LYS A 111 -18.96 18.45 -2.08
C LYS A 111 -18.97 19.28 -0.80
N LYS A 112 -19.03 20.60 -0.95
CA LYS A 112 -19.07 21.56 0.18
C LYS A 112 -20.26 21.25 1.11
N ASN A 113 -20.01 21.35 2.42
CA ASN A 113 -21.01 21.13 3.48
C ASN A 113 -21.66 19.73 3.50
N LYS A 114 -20.98 18.70 2.99
CA LYS A 114 -21.48 17.33 3.04
C LYS A 114 -20.64 16.47 3.99
N ILE A 115 -21.32 15.80 4.92
CA ILE A 115 -20.70 14.78 5.77
C ILE A 115 -20.66 13.47 4.98
N TYR A 116 -19.49 12.86 4.93
CA TYR A 116 -19.27 11.56 4.28
C TYR A 116 -19.19 10.47 5.34
N ILE A 117 -19.86 9.36 5.10
CA ILE A 117 -19.86 8.20 5.99
C ILE A 117 -19.47 6.95 5.20
N GLU A 118 -18.87 5.98 5.86
CA GLU A 118 -18.29 4.77 5.25
C GLU A 118 -19.33 3.85 4.57
N LYS A 119 -20.60 3.98 4.94
CA LYS A 119 -21.70 3.15 4.38
C LYS A 119 -22.15 3.54 2.97
N LEU A 120 -21.70 4.68 2.45
CA LEU A 120 -22.10 5.17 1.14
C LEU A 120 -21.07 4.77 0.08
N ASN A 121 -21.56 4.29 -1.06
CA ASN A 121 -20.71 4.05 -2.21
C ASN A 121 -20.34 5.38 -2.87
N TYR A 122 -19.08 5.75 -2.78
CA TYR A 122 -18.53 6.95 -3.42
C TYR A 122 -17.71 6.55 -4.63
N VAL A 123 -17.87 7.29 -5.71
CA VAL A 123 -17.04 7.17 -6.90
C VAL A 123 -16.25 8.46 -7.06
N SER A 124 -14.94 8.38 -6.86
CA SER A 124 -14.04 9.49 -7.12
C SER A 124 -13.67 9.54 -8.60
N LYS A 125 -13.56 10.75 -9.14
CA LYS A 125 -13.01 10.98 -10.49
C LYS A 125 -11.48 10.96 -10.51
N MET A 126 -10.83 10.94 -9.36
CA MET A 126 -9.36 10.97 -9.25
C MET A 126 -8.77 9.57 -9.39
N ILE A 127 -7.80 9.41 -10.28
CA ILE A 127 -7.08 8.14 -10.52
C ILE A 127 -6.37 7.62 -9.27
N TYR A 128 -6.03 8.52 -8.34
CA TYR A 128 -5.40 8.16 -7.09
C TYR A 128 -6.35 7.39 -6.14
N ALA A 129 -7.65 7.65 -6.24
CA ALA A 129 -8.67 7.15 -5.31
C ALA A 129 -9.52 5.98 -5.86
N ASN A 130 -9.38 5.66 -7.15
CA ASN A 130 -10.14 4.59 -7.81
C ASN A 130 -9.41 3.25 -7.76
#